data_7a19f410acbe3badc415cd587ef9b832
#
_entry.id   7a19f410acbe3badc415cd587ef9b832
#
_cell.length_a   1.000
_cell.length_b   1.000
_cell.length_c   1.000
_cell.angle_alpha   90.00
_cell.angle_beta   90.00
_cell.angle_gamma   90.00
#
_symmetry.space_group_name_H-M   'P 1'
#
loop_
_entity.id
_entity.type
_entity.pdbx_description
1 polymer ?
#
loop_
_entity_poly.entity_id
_entity_poly.type
_entity_poly.pdbx_seq_one_letter_code
_entity_poly.pdbx_strand_id
1 'polypeptide(L)'
;MEKFIPGMYEATDIPGRYTYTGGSTTGGAILYDDDLFLYSHHATDPCSGQLVNAFDLIRLHMFSDRDKEAKEATPVNKLPSFQAMSKLAREDKTVSGLVVKEKFEQAKEVSGMNPAEDENVDWVLRLTRDGNNRIEKTINNVTMILENDPFLKGKIVTDEFASCGMVRGSLPWNQREGKRRWED
;
A
#
# COMPACT_ATOMS: atom_id res chain seq x y z
N MET A 1 -11.99 -6.56 -7.47
CA MET A 1 -13.03 -7.51 -7.04
C MET A 1 -12.65 -8.96 -7.37
N GLU A 2 -12.36 -9.29 -8.60
CA GLU A 2 -12.15 -10.68 -9.06
C GLU A 2 -11.07 -11.47 -8.30
N LYS A 3 -10.01 -10.81 -7.82
CA LYS A 3 -8.93 -11.49 -7.11
C LYS A 3 -9.34 -12.03 -5.72
N PHE A 4 -10.13 -11.30 -4.96
CA PHE A 4 -10.43 -11.62 -3.56
C PHE A 4 -11.84 -12.13 -3.32
N ILE A 5 -12.79 -11.67 -4.14
CA ILE A 5 -14.21 -12.05 -4.08
C ILE A 5 -14.70 -12.45 -5.49
N PRO A 6 -14.09 -13.49 -6.10
CA PRO A 6 -14.45 -13.90 -7.45
C PRO A 6 -15.91 -14.34 -7.54
N GLY A 7 -16.60 -13.93 -8.61
CA GLY A 7 -17.97 -14.32 -8.88
C GLY A 7 -19.04 -13.71 -7.96
N MET A 8 -18.66 -12.80 -7.04
CA MET A 8 -19.66 -12.11 -6.19
C MET A 8 -20.41 -11.00 -6.92
N TYR A 9 -19.79 -10.43 -7.95
CA TYR A 9 -20.39 -9.37 -8.76
C TYR A 9 -20.21 -9.67 -10.24
N GLU A 10 -21.27 -9.54 -11.00
CA GLU A 10 -21.31 -9.68 -12.46
C GLU A 10 -21.49 -8.31 -13.11
N ALA A 11 -20.67 -7.97 -14.10
CA ALA A 11 -20.83 -6.74 -14.86
C ALA A 11 -22.15 -6.76 -15.65
N THR A 12 -22.80 -5.60 -15.75
CA THR A 12 -23.97 -5.42 -16.61
C THR A 12 -23.56 -4.73 -17.92
N ASP A 13 -24.53 -4.62 -18.86
CA ASP A 13 -24.33 -3.85 -20.12
C ASP A 13 -24.13 -2.35 -19.88
N ILE A 14 -24.38 -1.86 -18.67
CA ILE A 14 -24.22 -0.46 -18.29
C ILE A 14 -22.86 -0.31 -17.58
N PRO A 15 -21.94 0.49 -18.11
CA PRO A 15 -20.65 0.74 -17.46
C PRO A 15 -20.80 1.22 -16.01
N GLY A 16 -19.94 0.71 -15.12
CA GLY A 16 -19.98 1.06 -13.70
C GLY A 16 -21.12 0.43 -12.90
N ARG A 17 -21.97 -0.43 -13.51
CA ARG A 17 -23.03 -1.16 -12.82
C ARG A 17 -22.75 -2.66 -12.77
N TYR A 18 -23.00 -3.23 -11.61
CA TYR A 18 -22.79 -4.65 -11.32
C TYR A 18 -24.03 -5.27 -10.64
N THR A 19 -24.18 -6.55 -10.84
CA THR A 19 -25.19 -7.38 -10.16
C THR A 19 -24.49 -8.17 -9.07
N TYR A 20 -24.98 -8.06 -7.84
CA TYR A 20 -24.56 -8.95 -6.77
C TYR A 20 -25.19 -10.33 -6.96
N THR A 21 -24.39 -11.38 -7.08
CA THR A 21 -24.86 -12.74 -7.43
C THR A 21 -25.71 -13.39 -6.32
N GLY A 22 -25.53 -12.98 -5.06
CA GLY A 22 -26.38 -13.40 -3.94
C GLY A 22 -27.70 -12.62 -3.80
N GLY A 23 -28.00 -11.72 -4.74
CA GLY A 23 -29.22 -10.90 -4.77
C GLY A 23 -30.23 -11.36 -5.80
N SER A 24 -31.41 -10.77 -5.76
CA SER A 24 -32.51 -11.05 -6.69
C SER A 24 -32.72 -9.96 -7.75
N THR A 25 -31.97 -8.85 -7.68
CA THR A 25 -32.12 -7.71 -8.58
C THR A 25 -30.85 -7.56 -9.44
N THR A 26 -30.99 -6.93 -10.63
CA THR A 26 -29.91 -6.74 -11.58
C THR A 26 -29.37 -5.30 -11.50
N GLY A 27 -28.05 -5.10 -11.56
CA GLY A 27 -27.44 -3.80 -11.73
C GLY A 27 -27.56 -2.85 -10.53
N GLY A 28 -27.80 -3.39 -9.34
CA GLY A 28 -27.98 -2.61 -8.11
C GLY A 28 -26.69 -2.20 -7.40
N ALA A 29 -25.54 -2.70 -7.79
CA ALA A 29 -24.25 -2.28 -7.29
C ALA A 29 -23.60 -1.29 -8.29
N ILE A 30 -23.26 -0.09 -7.83
CA ILE A 30 -22.83 1.04 -8.66
C ILE A 30 -21.47 1.52 -8.18
N LEU A 31 -20.53 1.70 -9.13
CA LEU A 31 -19.24 2.32 -8.89
C LEU A 31 -19.30 3.85 -9.00
N TYR A 32 -18.57 4.54 -8.15
CA TYR A 32 -18.46 5.99 -8.06
C TYR A 32 -16.98 6.42 -8.02
N ASP A 33 -16.73 7.69 -8.31
CA ASP A 33 -15.44 8.36 -8.19
C ASP A 33 -14.30 7.57 -8.88
N ASP A 34 -14.42 7.38 -10.20
CA ASP A 34 -13.45 6.63 -11.01
C ASP A 34 -13.14 5.23 -10.45
N ASP A 35 -14.20 4.51 -10.08
CA ASP A 35 -14.17 3.14 -9.54
C ASP A 35 -13.54 2.99 -8.14
N LEU A 36 -13.36 4.09 -7.41
CA LEU A 36 -12.79 4.06 -6.05
C LEU A 36 -13.78 3.56 -5.00
N PHE A 37 -15.08 3.78 -5.23
CA PHE A 37 -16.13 3.42 -4.28
C PHE A 37 -17.23 2.60 -4.95
N LEU A 38 -17.83 1.70 -4.17
CA LEU A 38 -19.02 0.93 -4.58
C LEU A 38 -20.16 1.21 -3.60
N TYR A 39 -21.35 1.43 -4.14
CA TYR A 39 -22.59 1.45 -3.37
C TYR A 39 -23.53 0.35 -3.86
N SER A 40 -24.02 -0.50 -2.95
CA SER A 40 -24.93 -1.59 -3.28
C SER A 40 -26.34 -1.31 -2.76
N HIS A 41 -27.32 -1.42 -3.67
CA HIS A 41 -28.75 -1.40 -3.37
C HIS A 41 -29.33 -2.81 -3.14
N HIS A 42 -28.51 -3.87 -3.26
CA HIS A 42 -28.96 -5.24 -3.02
C HIS A 42 -29.06 -5.51 -1.51
N ALA A 43 -30.27 -5.75 -1.02
CA ALA A 43 -30.54 -5.92 0.42
C ALA A 43 -29.76 -7.08 1.07
N THR A 44 -29.43 -8.12 0.30
CA THR A 44 -28.65 -9.29 0.77
C THR A 44 -27.15 -9.13 0.66
N ASP A 45 -26.68 -8.05 0.05
CA ASP A 45 -25.26 -7.76 -0.08
C ASP A 45 -24.68 -7.35 1.28
N PRO A 46 -23.55 -7.91 1.74
CA PRO A 46 -22.89 -7.50 2.98
C PRO A 46 -22.57 -6.00 3.08
N CYS A 47 -22.41 -5.31 1.93
CA CYS A 47 -22.17 -3.86 1.89
C CYS A 47 -23.42 -3.04 1.51
N SER A 48 -24.63 -3.65 1.63
CA SER A 48 -25.89 -2.98 1.31
C SER A 48 -26.05 -1.63 2.02
N GLY A 49 -26.45 -0.60 1.25
CA GLY A 49 -26.75 0.73 1.77
C GLY A 49 -25.53 1.53 2.27
N GLN A 50 -24.33 1.05 1.98
CA GLN A 50 -23.08 1.71 2.38
C GLN A 50 -22.24 2.05 1.14
N LEU A 51 -21.59 3.22 1.16
CA LEU A 51 -20.55 3.58 0.20
C LEU A 51 -19.23 3.02 0.73
N VAL A 52 -18.68 2.02 0.05
CA VAL A 52 -17.51 1.28 0.49
C VAL A 52 -16.35 1.40 -0.51
N ASN A 53 -15.13 1.53 -0.03
CA ASN A 53 -13.93 1.39 -0.85
C ASN A 53 -13.56 -0.10 -1.04
N ALA A 54 -12.55 -0.38 -1.86
CA ALA A 54 -12.12 -1.75 -2.14
C ALA A 54 -11.73 -2.54 -0.89
N PHE A 55 -11.11 -1.90 0.12
CA PHE A 55 -10.72 -2.55 1.37
C PHE A 55 -11.96 -2.99 2.17
N ASP A 56 -12.92 -2.07 2.37
CA ASP A 56 -14.14 -2.38 3.13
C ASP A 56 -15.06 -3.33 2.37
N LEU A 57 -15.14 -3.24 1.05
CA LEU A 57 -15.87 -4.20 0.22
C LEU A 57 -15.39 -5.64 0.48
N ILE A 58 -14.09 -5.88 0.36
CA ILE A 58 -13.51 -7.20 0.58
C ILE A 58 -13.65 -7.62 2.04
N ARG A 59 -13.43 -6.71 2.99
CA ARG A 59 -13.58 -6.94 4.43
C ARG A 59 -14.98 -7.44 4.79
N LEU A 60 -16.01 -6.77 4.29
CA LEU A 60 -17.41 -7.10 4.58
C LEU A 60 -17.80 -8.46 4.00
N HIS A 61 -17.34 -8.78 2.80
CA HIS A 61 -17.63 -10.08 2.18
C HIS A 61 -16.90 -11.25 2.81
N MET A 62 -15.62 -11.06 3.18
CA MET A 62 -14.78 -12.18 3.66
C MET A 62 -14.75 -12.35 5.16
N PHE A 63 -14.94 -11.27 5.92
CA PHE A 63 -14.64 -11.27 7.36
C PHE A 63 -15.73 -10.68 8.24
N SER A 64 -16.90 -10.24 7.71
CA SER A 64 -17.99 -9.66 8.52
C SER A 64 -18.46 -10.58 9.65
N ASP A 65 -18.45 -11.89 9.43
CA ASP A 65 -18.82 -12.88 10.44
C ASP A 65 -17.97 -12.82 11.71
N ARG A 66 -16.75 -12.31 11.63
CA ARG A 66 -15.85 -12.17 12.78
C ARG A 66 -16.26 -11.07 13.75
N ASP A 67 -17.13 -10.15 13.30
CA ASP A 67 -17.56 -9.01 14.10
C ASP A 67 -18.83 -9.29 14.91
N LYS A 68 -19.43 -10.50 14.80
CA LYS A 68 -20.70 -10.86 15.47
C LYS A 68 -20.69 -10.67 16.98
N GLU A 69 -19.51 -10.84 17.61
CA GLU A 69 -19.34 -10.68 19.05
C GLU A 69 -18.79 -9.30 19.45
N ALA A 70 -18.51 -8.44 18.45
CA ALA A 70 -18.01 -7.10 18.72
C ALA A 70 -19.09 -6.20 19.31
N LYS A 71 -18.71 -5.34 20.26
CA LYS A 71 -19.66 -4.36 20.82
C LYS A 71 -20.05 -3.33 19.76
N GLU A 72 -21.31 -2.92 19.78
CA GLU A 72 -21.89 -1.98 18.79
C GLU A 72 -21.13 -0.67 18.62
N ALA A 73 -20.45 -0.19 19.67
CA ALA A 73 -19.62 1.02 19.67
C ALA A 73 -18.15 0.78 19.33
N THR A 74 -17.76 -0.42 18.87
CA THR A 74 -16.36 -0.71 18.54
C THR A 74 -15.94 0.05 17.29
N PRO A 75 -14.91 0.90 17.33
CA PRO A 75 -14.39 1.57 16.14
C PRO A 75 -13.99 0.57 15.06
N VAL A 76 -14.26 0.89 13.78
CA VAL A 76 -14.03 -0.01 12.66
C VAL A 76 -12.59 -0.55 12.63
N ASN A 77 -11.60 0.28 12.89
CA ASN A 77 -10.18 -0.11 12.91
C ASN A 77 -9.79 -1.08 14.05
N LYS A 78 -10.69 -1.31 15.02
CA LYS A 78 -10.52 -2.26 16.12
C LYS A 78 -11.34 -3.54 15.92
N LEU A 79 -12.16 -3.60 14.90
CA LEU A 79 -12.96 -4.78 14.59
C LEU A 79 -12.08 -5.97 14.19
N PRO A 80 -12.44 -7.21 14.60
CA PRO A 80 -11.75 -8.43 14.16
C PRO A 80 -11.68 -8.57 12.64
N SER A 81 -12.75 -8.18 11.91
CA SER A 81 -12.77 -8.16 10.45
C SER A 81 -11.70 -7.21 9.87
N PHE A 82 -11.55 -6.02 10.45
CA PHE A 82 -10.56 -5.05 10.00
C PHE A 82 -9.12 -5.56 10.19
N GLN A 83 -8.85 -6.20 11.34
CA GLN A 83 -7.54 -6.81 11.61
C GLN A 83 -7.24 -7.95 10.62
N ALA A 84 -8.24 -8.79 10.32
CA ALA A 84 -8.11 -9.87 9.36
C ALA A 84 -7.86 -9.35 7.94
N MET A 85 -8.60 -8.34 7.51
CA MET A 85 -8.40 -7.71 6.20
C MET A 85 -7.05 -7.00 6.10
N SER A 86 -6.63 -6.30 7.15
CA SER A 86 -5.31 -5.66 7.21
C SER A 86 -4.18 -6.68 7.11
N LYS A 87 -4.35 -7.87 7.70
CA LYS A 87 -3.40 -8.97 7.57
C LYS A 87 -3.35 -9.47 6.13
N LEU A 88 -4.51 -9.75 5.51
CA LEU A 88 -4.61 -10.18 4.11
C LEU A 88 -3.93 -9.19 3.16
N ALA A 89 -4.20 -7.89 3.32
CA ALA A 89 -3.62 -6.86 2.47
C ALA A 89 -2.09 -6.76 2.61
N ARG A 90 -1.54 -7.02 3.79
CA ARG A 90 -0.09 -7.04 4.02
C ARG A 90 0.59 -8.28 3.44
N GLU A 91 -0.07 -9.42 3.51
CA GLU A 91 0.45 -10.71 3.01
C GLU A 91 0.36 -10.80 1.48
N ASP A 92 -0.56 -10.06 0.87
CA ASP A 92 -0.69 -10.01 -0.58
C ASP A 92 0.39 -9.15 -1.22
N LYS A 93 1.28 -9.78 -2.00
CA LYS A 93 2.43 -9.12 -2.63
C LYS A 93 2.04 -7.98 -3.58
N THR A 94 0.92 -8.10 -4.28
CA THR A 94 0.46 -7.07 -5.21
C THR A 94 -0.03 -5.84 -4.47
N VAL A 95 -0.90 -6.05 -3.45
CA VAL A 95 -1.46 -4.96 -2.64
C VAL A 95 -0.36 -4.27 -1.83
N SER A 96 0.50 -5.03 -1.16
CA SER A 96 1.61 -4.47 -0.40
C SER A 96 2.59 -3.71 -1.30
N GLY A 97 2.85 -4.20 -2.51
CA GLY A 97 3.66 -3.51 -3.52
C GLY A 97 3.08 -2.16 -3.95
N LEU A 98 1.78 -2.09 -4.23
CA LEU A 98 1.10 -0.84 -4.58
C LEU A 98 1.18 0.19 -3.45
N VAL A 99 0.93 -0.22 -2.20
CA VAL A 99 1.04 0.66 -1.02
C VAL A 99 2.46 1.21 -0.84
N VAL A 100 3.47 0.37 -1.09
CA VAL A 100 4.87 0.79 -1.01
C VAL A 100 5.19 1.81 -2.09
N LYS A 101 4.75 1.56 -3.33
CA LYS A 101 4.95 2.47 -4.46
C LYS A 101 4.30 3.83 -4.20
N GLU A 102 3.05 3.84 -3.77
CA GLU A 102 2.33 5.06 -3.43
C GLU A 102 3.02 5.89 -2.35
N LYS A 103 3.47 5.24 -1.26
CA LYS A 103 4.22 5.94 -0.20
C LYS A 103 5.55 6.51 -0.69
N PHE A 104 6.20 5.81 -1.61
CA PHE A 104 7.44 6.29 -2.19
C PHE A 104 7.20 7.53 -3.08
N GLU A 105 6.15 7.53 -3.89
CA GLU A 105 5.76 8.71 -4.69
C GLU A 105 5.39 9.90 -3.80
N GLN A 106 4.58 9.69 -2.76
CA GLN A 106 4.25 10.74 -1.78
C GLN A 106 5.49 11.32 -1.10
N ALA A 107 6.48 10.48 -0.76
CA ALA A 107 7.73 10.94 -0.18
C ALA A 107 8.54 11.79 -1.17
N LYS A 108 8.53 11.48 -2.46
CA LYS A 108 9.14 12.29 -3.51
C LYS A 108 8.49 13.67 -3.61
N GLU A 109 7.18 13.74 -3.64
CA GLU A 109 6.43 15.00 -3.71
C GLU A 109 6.75 15.92 -2.53
N VAL A 110 6.73 15.39 -1.30
CA VAL A 110 7.04 16.14 -0.08
C VAL A 110 8.49 16.65 -0.07
N SER A 111 9.41 15.93 -0.69
CA SER A 111 10.82 16.33 -0.74
C SER A 111 11.15 17.36 -1.83
N GLY A 112 10.15 17.76 -2.64
CA GLY A 112 10.33 18.77 -3.70
C GLY A 112 11.20 18.29 -4.87
N MET A 113 11.35 16.99 -5.03
CA MET A 113 12.06 16.40 -6.17
C MET A 113 11.13 16.27 -7.37
N ASN A 114 11.54 16.88 -8.49
CA ASN A 114 11.03 16.49 -9.80
C ASN A 114 11.63 15.11 -10.13
N PRO A 115 10.83 14.06 -10.27
CA PRO A 115 11.33 12.78 -10.76
C PRO A 115 11.83 13.01 -12.20
N ALA A 116 13.06 12.62 -12.50
CA ALA A 116 13.44 12.34 -13.87
C ALA A 116 12.49 11.24 -14.39
N GLU A 117 11.96 11.39 -15.60
CA GLU A 117 10.86 10.61 -16.18
C GLU A 117 11.06 9.08 -16.25
N ASP A 118 12.18 8.54 -15.75
CA ASP A 118 12.59 7.13 -15.89
C ASP A 118 13.07 6.48 -14.57
N GLU A 119 12.70 6.96 -13.40
CA GLU A 119 13.12 6.27 -12.17
C GLU A 119 12.31 5.00 -11.94
N ASN A 120 12.93 3.89 -12.34
CA ASN A 120 12.44 2.54 -12.03
C ASN A 120 12.41 2.34 -10.51
N VAL A 121 11.21 2.29 -9.93
CA VAL A 121 10.98 2.02 -8.50
C VAL A 121 10.87 0.54 -8.18
N ASP A 122 11.10 -0.36 -9.14
CA ASP A 122 10.96 -1.81 -8.95
C ASP A 122 11.90 -2.38 -7.88
N TRP A 123 13.03 -1.70 -7.63
CA TRP A 123 13.95 -2.08 -6.56
C TRP A 123 13.31 -1.98 -5.17
N VAL A 124 12.38 -1.04 -4.96
CA VAL A 124 11.65 -0.88 -3.68
C VAL A 124 10.78 -2.09 -3.38
N LEU A 125 10.24 -2.73 -4.42
CA LEU A 125 9.43 -3.94 -4.31
C LEU A 125 10.27 -5.18 -3.99
N ARG A 126 11.57 -5.15 -4.29
CA ARG A 126 12.51 -6.24 -4.00
C ARG A 126 13.08 -6.21 -2.58
N LEU A 127 12.88 -5.12 -1.85
CA LEU A 127 13.31 -5.02 -0.46
C LEU A 127 12.59 -6.07 0.41
N THR A 128 13.36 -6.82 1.19
CA THR A 128 12.80 -7.76 2.17
C THR A 128 12.14 -7.02 3.31
N ARG A 129 10.98 -7.54 3.75
CA ARG A 129 10.14 -6.93 4.77
C ARG A 129 9.77 -7.94 5.84
N ASP A 130 9.63 -7.46 7.07
CA ASP A 130 9.17 -8.26 8.20
C ASP A 130 7.64 -8.54 8.11
N GLY A 131 7.13 -9.37 9.01
CA GLY A 131 5.69 -9.70 9.10
C GLY A 131 4.77 -8.48 9.35
N ASN A 132 5.32 -7.32 9.69
CA ASN A 132 4.61 -6.06 9.85
C ASN A 132 4.77 -5.12 8.64
N ASN A 133 5.31 -5.64 7.52
CA ASN A 133 5.60 -4.89 6.29
C ASN A 133 6.63 -3.76 6.47
N ARG A 134 7.51 -3.84 7.47
CA ARG A 134 8.63 -2.92 7.66
C ARG A 134 9.85 -3.46 6.90
N ILE A 135 10.64 -2.56 6.31
CA ILE A 135 11.88 -2.95 5.65
C ILE A 135 12.83 -3.55 6.69
N GLU A 136 13.28 -4.78 6.45
CA GLU A 136 14.24 -5.46 7.30
C GLU A 136 15.61 -4.78 7.24
N LYS A 137 16.30 -4.72 8.37
CA LYS A 137 17.65 -4.14 8.47
C LYS A 137 18.71 -5.17 8.07
N THR A 138 18.69 -5.57 6.79
CA THR A 138 19.64 -6.50 6.22
C THR A 138 20.68 -5.76 5.37
N ILE A 139 21.89 -6.32 5.26
CA ILE A 139 22.93 -5.77 4.38
C ILE A 139 22.42 -5.66 2.95
N ASN A 140 21.70 -6.67 2.48
CA ASN A 140 21.14 -6.69 1.12
C ASN A 140 20.18 -5.52 0.86
N ASN A 141 19.27 -5.23 1.80
CA ASN A 141 18.38 -4.08 1.70
C ASN A 141 19.14 -2.76 1.74
N VAL A 142 20.13 -2.63 2.62
CA VAL A 142 20.97 -1.42 2.72
C VAL A 142 21.72 -1.19 1.41
N THR A 143 22.37 -2.21 0.87
CA THR A 143 23.08 -2.11 -0.42
C THR A 143 22.11 -1.69 -1.53
N MET A 144 20.95 -2.33 -1.63
CA MET A 144 19.94 -2.01 -2.64
C MET A 144 19.45 -0.55 -2.54
N ILE A 145 19.25 -0.05 -1.31
CA ILE A 145 18.87 1.34 -1.07
C ILE A 145 20.01 2.29 -1.51
N LEU A 146 21.23 2.03 -1.11
CA LEU A 146 22.39 2.88 -1.45
C LEU A 146 22.66 2.95 -2.95
N GLU A 147 22.40 1.87 -3.68
CA GLU A 147 22.62 1.78 -5.13
C GLU A 147 21.50 2.41 -5.96
N ASN A 148 20.27 2.44 -5.46
CA ASN A 148 19.10 2.78 -6.25
C ASN A 148 18.36 4.03 -5.77
N ASP A 149 18.44 4.38 -4.47
CA ASP A 149 17.75 5.56 -3.94
C ASP A 149 18.35 6.85 -4.54
N PRO A 150 17.54 7.69 -5.20
CA PRO A 150 18.04 8.89 -5.89
C PRO A 150 18.72 9.88 -4.97
N PHE A 151 18.39 9.88 -3.67
CA PHE A 151 19.02 10.76 -2.68
C PHE A 151 20.38 10.26 -2.20
N LEU A 152 20.60 8.95 -2.26
CA LEU A 152 21.77 8.28 -1.68
C LEU A 152 22.75 7.79 -2.73
N LYS A 153 22.24 7.48 -3.93
CA LYS A 153 23.05 6.94 -5.03
C LYS A 153 24.25 7.83 -5.33
N GLY A 154 25.44 7.25 -5.20
CA GLY A 154 26.71 7.94 -5.45
C GLY A 154 27.10 8.98 -4.41
N LYS A 155 26.34 9.16 -3.33
CA LYS A 155 26.71 10.08 -2.24
C LYS A 155 27.58 9.41 -1.18
N ILE A 156 27.39 8.12 -0.93
CA ILE A 156 28.24 7.34 -0.04
C ILE A 156 29.25 6.58 -0.90
N VAL A 157 30.50 6.89 -0.75
CA VAL A 157 31.61 6.35 -1.55
C VAL A 157 32.78 5.98 -0.65
N THR A 158 33.63 5.06 -1.11
CA THR A 158 34.88 4.76 -0.44
C THR A 158 35.96 5.65 -1.02
N ASP A 159 36.72 6.34 -0.16
CA ASP A 159 37.96 6.96 -0.52
C ASP A 159 39.09 5.90 -0.42
N GLU A 160 39.50 5.40 -1.56
CA GLU A 160 40.52 4.34 -1.62
C GLU A 160 41.89 4.83 -1.12
N PHE A 161 42.16 6.13 -1.23
CA PHE A 161 43.42 6.70 -0.77
C PHE A 161 43.46 6.84 0.75
N ALA A 162 42.36 7.29 1.35
CA ALA A 162 42.24 7.43 2.80
C ALA A 162 41.73 6.15 3.48
N SER A 163 41.36 5.12 2.71
CA SER A 163 40.73 3.86 3.19
C SER A 163 39.54 4.09 4.11
N CYS A 164 38.72 5.10 3.83
CA CYS A 164 37.56 5.44 4.65
C CYS A 164 36.30 5.68 3.80
N GLY A 165 35.13 5.53 4.44
CA GLY A 165 33.86 5.93 3.85
C GLY A 165 33.72 7.45 3.82
N MET A 166 33.29 7.99 2.70
CA MET A 166 33.05 9.42 2.51
C MET A 166 31.64 9.70 2.04
N VAL A 167 31.12 10.87 2.41
CA VAL A 167 29.84 11.38 1.92
C VAL A 167 30.11 12.55 0.98
N ARG A 168 29.63 12.44 -0.26
CA ARG A 168 29.65 13.52 -1.23
C ARG A 168 28.39 14.38 -1.09
N GLY A 169 28.55 15.64 -0.71
CA GLY A 169 27.46 16.59 -0.52
C GLY A 169 26.72 16.40 0.81
N SER A 170 25.43 16.73 0.84
CA SER A 170 24.58 16.59 2.03
C SER A 170 23.69 15.35 1.93
N LEU A 171 23.50 14.67 3.06
CA LEU A 171 22.49 13.61 3.18
C LEU A 171 21.12 14.20 3.54
N PRO A 172 20.01 13.57 3.14
CA PRO A 172 18.65 14.10 3.36
C PRO A 172 18.32 14.38 4.83
N TRP A 173 18.90 13.63 5.75
CA TRP A 173 18.70 13.77 7.20
C TRP A 173 19.66 14.75 7.87
N ASN A 174 20.64 15.28 7.14
CA ASN A 174 21.64 16.23 7.66
C ASN A 174 21.36 17.69 7.27
N GLN A 175 20.13 18.07 7.06
CA GLN A 175 19.77 19.44 6.65
C GLN A 175 20.12 20.52 7.70
N ARG A 176 20.54 20.15 8.90
CA ARG A 176 20.79 21.12 9.98
C ARG A 176 22.26 21.36 10.34
N GLU A 177 23.23 20.54 9.95
CA GLU A 177 24.64 20.83 10.24
C GLU A 177 25.61 20.01 9.37
N GLY A 178 26.66 20.70 8.88
CA GLY A 178 27.67 20.12 8.04
C GLY A 178 28.49 19.03 8.71
N LYS A 179 28.99 18.13 7.85
CA LYS A 179 30.11 17.21 8.07
C LYS A 179 30.12 16.46 9.41
N ARG A 180 29.36 15.36 9.52
CA ARG A 180 29.80 14.28 10.41
C ARG A 180 30.66 13.31 9.59
N ARG A 181 31.93 13.19 9.92
CA ARG A 181 32.74 12.03 9.60
C ARG A 181 32.09 10.83 10.29
N TRP A 182 31.95 9.72 9.57
CA TRP A 182 31.72 8.43 10.21
C TRP A 182 33.06 8.06 10.87
N GLU A 183 33.12 8.16 12.19
CA GLU A 183 34.16 7.51 12.96
C GLU A 183 33.71 6.07 13.17
N ASP A 184 34.66 5.14 13.03
CA ASP A 184 34.54 3.69 13.05
C ASP A 184 33.70 3.10 14.20
#